data_c1bd42ebac921061493579aacd2f70f1
#
_entry.id   c1bd42ebac921061493579aacd2f70f1
#
_cell.length_a   1.000
_cell.length_b   1.000
_cell.length_c   1.000
_cell.angle_alpha   90.00
_cell.angle_beta   90.00
_cell.angle_gamma   90.00
#
_symmetry.space_group_name_H-M   'P 1'
#
loop_
_entity.id
_entity.type
_entity.pdbx_description
1 polymer ?
#
loop_
_entity_poly.entity_id
_entity_poly.type
_entity_poly.pdbx_seq_one_letter_code
_entity_poly.pdbx_strand_id
1 'polypeptide(L)'
;MEKIKDMNGSTVKPGFFVQDSFLYSKDNEKVVLRGVNHMFIWTDREGKTIPEIAKTGANCVRIVWNIRGRISDLDNIISLCIANGMIPIPEIHDTTGNWDRLTDALDFWLREETLQMISNHQEYLILNIGNEPGDRAMPSDEFFNTYNYIVTKLRASGVRVPIMIDADEWGQNEKNLLEVGPKLLQSDPEHNLIFSLHMWWPTERHNPVATGYETVKDRIKGVLEESVNRKIPLIVGEFAPVAAGGVKEIPYKFIMSECERLNIGWLAWSWGPGNFDSPDMDMTVHGSYNTLIGWGKEVAVDSPLGIQNTSVIPGFIQNKDFTTGSQGTGANIIENGDFSAEDPLSNWTTDFWGGNAEVAVKDGIVHFNIKKCGKDSWNLQFKQHFALHKGVTYVFSMRAKADKPRTLNVNIKKDSESYVPYANGRILDLSTSWQNFSWKFTMKEDSDTDALLIYDMGGVPISWTLADISLVHARSVADRLNRTFQRNVQKNSGFFNAPNGPWQLQLYSAAGDLLEVLDSGKGGEGMRQYPKIERSGIMVIKDI
;
A
#
# COMPACT_ATOMS: atom_id res chain seq x y z
N MET A 1 19.76 -16.47 17.56
CA MET A 1 20.17 -15.44 16.59
C MET A 1 20.38 -14.14 17.34
N GLU A 2 21.52 -13.51 17.19
CA GLU A 2 21.78 -12.19 17.78
C GLU A 2 20.83 -11.17 17.16
N LYS A 3 20.18 -10.37 18.01
CA LYS A 3 19.36 -9.24 17.54
C LYS A 3 20.31 -8.23 16.90
N ILE A 4 20.09 -7.93 15.62
CA ILE A 4 20.86 -6.89 14.93
C ILE A 4 20.53 -5.57 15.60
N LYS A 5 21.56 -4.88 16.10
CA LYS A 5 21.43 -3.55 16.71
C LYS A 5 21.92 -2.49 15.71
N ASP A 6 21.24 -1.35 15.69
CA ASP A 6 21.70 -0.18 14.96
C ASP A 6 22.94 0.46 15.64
N MET A 7 23.51 1.50 15.04
CA MET A 7 24.66 2.21 15.58
C MET A 7 24.39 2.87 16.95
N ASN A 8 23.14 2.99 17.36
CA ASN A 8 22.70 3.53 18.65
C ASN A 8 22.35 2.42 19.66
N GLY A 9 22.53 1.15 19.31
CA GLY A 9 22.25 0.00 20.18
C GLY A 9 20.81 -0.45 20.23
N SER A 10 19.91 0.14 19.42
CA SER A 10 18.49 -0.24 19.29
C SER A 10 18.34 -1.47 18.40
N THR A 11 17.37 -2.33 18.72
CA THR A 11 17.09 -3.52 17.90
C THR A 11 16.47 -3.09 16.56
N VAL A 12 17.13 -3.42 15.46
CA VAL A 12 16.61 -3.16 14.11
C VAL A 12 15.38 -4.05 13.89
N LYS A 13 14.24 -3.45 13.53
CA LYS A 13 13.04 -4.17 13.11
C LYS A 13 13.16 -4.53 11.64
N PRO A 14 12.98 -5.80 11.25
CA PRO A 14 13.19 -6.21 9.86
C PRO A 14 12.11 -5.69 8.90
N GLY A 15 10.95 -5.30 9.41
CA GLY A 15 9.80 -4.86 8.63
C GLY A 15 8.79 -4.11 9.49
N PHE A 16 7.51 -4.33 9.23
CA PHE A 16 6.43 -3.78 10.04
C PHE A 16 6.47 -4.26 11.47
N PHE A 17 6.05 -3.39 12.38
CA PHE A 17 5.91 -3.73 13.79
C PHE A 17 4.73 -3.01 14.44
N VAL A 18 4.24 -3.58 15.52
CA VAL A 18 3.16 -3.04 16.34
C VAL A 18 3.74 -2.29 17.54
N GLN A 19 3.16 -1.13 17.83
CA GLN A 19 3.41 -0.40 19.07
C GLN A 19 2.10 0.21 19.57
N ASP A 20 1.75 -0.05 20.83
CA ASP A 20 0.44 0.30 21.39
C ASP A 20 -0.70 -0.26 20.52
N SER A 21 -1.63 0.58 20.08
CA SER A 21 -2.76 0.17 19.24
C SER A 21 -2.49 0.24 17.74
N PHE A 22 -1.25 0.50 17.30
CA PHE A 22 -0.99 0.89 15.92
C PHE A 22 0.13 0.10 15.26
N LEU A 23 0.02 -0.05 13.94
CA LEU A 23 1.06 -0.59 13.08
C LEU A 23 2.02 0.53 12.66
N TYR A 24 3.30 0.20 12.61
CA TYR A 24 4.36 1.10 12.14
C TYR A 24 5.22 0.40 11.10
N SER A 25 5.77 1.18 10.18
CA SER A 25 6.83 0.75 9.28
C SER A 25 8.16 0.63 10.02
N LYS A 26 9.15 -0.05 9.41
CA LYS A 26 10.53 -0.10 9.94
C LYS A 26 11.16 1.29 10.13
N ASP A 27 10.67 2.30 9.40
CA ASP A 27 11.13 3.69 9.48
C ASP A 27 10.32 4.52 10.52
N ASN A 28 9.55 3.84 11.40
CA ASN A 28 8.68 4.44 12.42
C ASN A 28 7.54 5.32 11.87
N GLU A 29 7.14 5.14 10.61
CA GLU A 29 5.94 5.77 10.09
C GLU A 29 4.70 4.99 10.54
N LYS A 30 3.69 5.68 11.09
CA LYS A 30 2.41 5.04 11.42
C LYS A 30 1.72 4.60 10.13
N VAL A 31 1.27 3.35 10.11
CA VAL A 31 0.59 2.74 8.96
C VAL A 31 -0.87 2.48 9.31
N VAL A 32 -1.77 3.15 8.60
CA VAL A 32 -3.21 2.88 8.69
C VAL A 32 -3.61 2.14 7.43
N LEU A 33 -4.01 0.87 7.59
CA LEU A 33 -4.36 0.00 6.47
C LEU A 33 -5.64 0.50 5.79
N ARG A 34 -5.59 0.70 4.48
CA ARG A 34 -6.72 1.08 3.62
C ARG A 34 -6.65 0.25 2.35
N GLY A 35 -7.47 -0.76 2.25
CA GLY A 35 -7.39 -1.70 1.14
C GLY A 35 -8.63 -2.54 0.94
N VAL A 36 -8.44 -3.63 0.26
CA VAL A 36 -9.51 -4.57 -0.12
C VAL A 36 -9.11 -6.01 0.16
N ASN A 37 -10.09 -6.86 0.31
CA ASN A 37 -9.94 -8.30 0.19
C ASN A 37 -10.08 -8.71 -1.28
N HIS A 38 -9.35 -9.73 -1.74
CA HIS A 38 -9.58 -10.31 -3.06
C HIS A 38 -9.38 -11.83 -3.06
N MET A 39 -10.30 -12.52 -3.71
CA MET A 39 -10.41 -13.98 -3.73
C MET A 39 -9.46 -14.61 -4.77
N PHE A 40 -8.14 -14.33 -4.66
CA PHE A 40 -7.14 -14.73 -5.65
C PHE A 40 -7.16 -16.23 -5.97
N ILE A 41 -7.26 -17.09 -4.96
CA ILE A 41 -7.23 -18.54 -5.15
C ILE A 41 -8.31 -19.06 -6.09
N TRP A 42 -9.45 -18.40 -6.16
CA TRP A 42 -10.57 -18.81 -7.00
C TRP A 42 -10.70 -18.00 -8.29
N THR A 43 -10.36 -16.71 -8.27
CA THR A 43 -10.70 -15.80 -9.36
C THR A 43 -9.50 -15.26 -10.12
N ASP A 44 -8.30 -15.17 -9.50
CA ASP A 44 -7.13 -14.52 -10.12
C ASP A 44 -5.80 -15.02 -9.56
N ARG A 45 -5.45 -16.28 -9.81
CA ARG A 45 -4.18 -16.87 -9.36
C ARG A 45 -2.93 -16.25 -9.98
N GLU A 46 -3.10 -15.51 -11.06
CA GLU A 46 -2.00 -14.82 -11.75
C GLU A 46 -1.76 -13.42 -11.23
N GLY A 47 -2.68 -12.85 -10.42
CA GLY A 47 -2.57 -11.51 -9.85
C GLY A 47 -2.81 -10.37 -10.85
N LYS A 48 -3.57 -10.61 -11.92
CA LYS A 48 -3.90 -9.60 -12.95
C LYS A 48 -4.67 -8.40 -12.41
N THR A 49 -5.42 -8.59 -11.32
CA THR A 49 -6.20 -7.53 -10.67
C THR A 49 -5.35 -6.62 -9.79
N ILE A 50 -4.15 -7.02 -9.40
CA ILE A 50 -3.30 -6.25 -8.48
C ILE A 50 -2.98 -4.85 -9.01
N PRO A 51 -2.55 -4.65 -10.26
CA PRO A 51 -2.36 -3.31 -10.83
C PRO A 51 -3.65 -2.48 -10.87
N GLU A 52 -4.80 -3.14 -11.03
CA GLU A 52 -6.11 -2.46 -11.04
C GLU A 52 -6.52 -1.98 -9.65
N ILE A 53 -6.27 -2.80 -8.60
CA ILE A 53 -6.46 -2.42 -7.19
C ILE A 53 -5.55 -1.23 -6.85
N ALA A 54 -4.28 -1.27 -7.26
CA ALA A 54 -3.31 -0.21 -7.00
C ALA A 54 -3.75 1.17 -7.53
N LYS A 55 -4.51 1.24 -8.63
CA LYS A 55 -5.06 2.50 -9.16
C LYS A 55 -5.99 3.23 -8.18
N THR A 56 -6.56 2.53 -7.20
CA THR A 56 -7.34 3.15 -6.12
C THR A 56 -6.46 3.91 -5.12
N GLY A 57 -5.16 3.65 -5.10
CA GLY A 57 -4.24 4.13 -4.07
C GLY A 57 -4.26 3.26 -2.81
N ALA A 58 -4.82 2.04 -2.84
CA ALA A 58 -4.77 1.12 -1.72
C ALA A 58 -3.33 0.88 -1.25
N ASN A 59 -3.12 0.82 0.08
CA ASN A 59 -1.82 0.53 0.66
C ASN A 59 -1.68 -0.93 1.09
N CYS A 60 -2.73 -1.74 0.97
CA CYS A 60 -2.70 -3.16 1.31
C CYS A 60 -3.75 -3.96 0.53
N VAL A 61 -3.52 -5.26 0.44
CA VAL A 61 -4.48 -6.23 -0.10
C VAL A 61 -4.47 -7.47 0.78
N ARG A 62 -5.63 -7.89 1.28
CA ARG A 62 -5.78 -9.18 1.94
C ARG A 62 -6.01 -10.25 0.88
N ILE A 63 -5.10 -11.22 0.85
CA ILE A 63 -4.99 -12.25 -0.19
C ILE A 63 -5.68 -13.50 0.31
N VAL A 64 -6.90 -13.73 -0.18
CA VAL A 64 -7.67 -14.94 0.12
C VAL A 64 -7.00 -16.14 -0.56
N TRP A 65 -6.52 -17.09 0.25
CA TRP A 65 -5.81 -18.28 -0.20
C TRP A 65 -6.37 -19.55 0.45
N ASN A 66 -5.88 -20.73 0.06
CA ASN A 66 -6.24 -21.99 0.70
C ASN A 66 -5.06 -22.95 0.81
N ILE A 67 -5.18 -23.98 1.66
CA ILE A 67 -4.10 -24.95 1.94
C ILE A 67 -3.70 -25.80 0.73
N ARG A 68 -4.50 -25.84 -0.35
CA ARG A 68 -4.24 -26.59 -1.58
C ARG A 68 -3.64 -25.72 -2.68
N GLY A 69 -3.59 -24.42 -2.48
CA GLY A 69 -2.99 -23.47 -3.41
C GLY A 69 -1.48 -23.68 -3.53
N ARG A 70 -0.93 -23.49 -4.72
CA ARG A 70 0.53 -23.59 -4.94
C ARG A 70 1.22 -22.40 -4.28
N ILE A 71 2.28 -22.68 -3.53
CA ILE A 71 3.06 -21.63 -2.85
C ILE A 71 3.70 -20.68 -3.87
N SER A 72 4.15 -21.17 -5.03
CA SER A 72 4.71 -20.34 -6.09
C SER A 72 3.72 -19.29 -6.64
N ASP A 73 2.43 -19.62 -6.69
CA ASP A 73 1.41 -18.66 -7.13
C ASP A 73 1.18 -17.60 -6.04
N LEU A 74 1.13 -18.02 -4.77
CA LEU A 74 1.02 -17.09 -3.63
C LEU A 74 2.23 -16.16 -3.54
N ASP A 75 3.44 -16.69 -3.70
CA ASP A 75 4.69 -15.94 -3.73
C ASP A 75 4.70 -14.88 -4.85
N ASN A 76 4.20 -15.24 -6.04
CA ASN A 76 4.04 -14.32 -7.16
C ASN A 76 3.03 -13.19 -6.82
N ILE A 77 1.86 -13.52 -6.24
CA ILE A 77 0.86 -12.52 -5.83
C ILE A 77 1.43 -11.57 -4.78
N ILE A 78 2.13 -12.09 -3.76
CA ILE A 78 2.81 -11.28 -2.74
C ILE A 78 3.81 -10.34 -3.41
N SER A 79 4.64 -10.85 -4.31
CA SER A 79 5.62 -10.05 -5.06
C SER A 79 4.95 -8.96 -5.88
N LEU A 80 3.84 -9.26 -6.55
CA LEU A 80 3.06 -8.28 -7.33
C LEU A 80 2.44 -7.21 -6.43
N CYS A 81 1.91 -7.56 -5.25
CA CYS A 81 1.40 -6.56 -4.29
C CYS A 81 2.51 -5.59 -3.88
N ILE A 82 3.69 -6.11 -3.49
CA ILE A 82 4.85 -5.31 -3.10
C ILE A 82 5.30 -4.44 -4.28
N ALA A 83 5.35 -5.00 -5.49
CA ALA A 83 5.69 -4.29 -6.72
C ALA A 83 4.75 -3.11 -7.01
N ASN A 84 3.50 -3.22 -6.62
CA ASN A 84 2.49 -2.18 -6.79
C ASN A 84 2.31 -1.27 -5.55
N GLY A 85 3.26 -1.31 -4.60
CA GLY A 85 3.26 -0.43 -3.43
C GLY A 85 2.24 -0.81 -2.36
N MET A 86 1.75 -2.04 -2.35
CA MET A 86 0.75 -2.53 -1.40
C MET A 86 1.33 -3.58 -0.47
N ILE A 87 0.92 -3.53 0.79
CA ILE A 87 1.24 -4.51 1.83
C ILE A 87 0.45 -5.79 1.55
N PRO A 88 1.10 -6.94 1.27
CA PRO A 88 0.39 -8.21 1.13
C PRO A 88 -0.01 -8.76 2.50
N ILE A 89 -1.25 -9.22 2.62
CA ILE A 89 -1.81 -9.85 3.81
C ILE A 89 -2.40 -11.21 3.41
N PRO A 90 -1.58 -12.25 3.18
CA PRO A 90 -2.09 -13.58 2.86
C PRO A 90 -2.76 -14.22 4.07
N GLU A 91 -3.86 -14.92 3.83
CA GLU A 91 -4.64 -15.67 4.81
C GLU A 91 -5.08 -17.04 4.29
N ILE A 92 -5.41 -17.98 5.19
CA ILE A 92 -5.96 -19.29 4.85
C ILE A 92 -7.46 -19.30 5.09
N HIS A 93 -8.23 -19.32 4.00
CA HIS A 93 -9.69 -19.24 4.02
C HIS A 93 -10.39 -20.56 4.42
N ASP A 94 -9.64 -21.65 4.46
CA ASP A 94 -10.14 -22.97 4.85
C ASP A 94 -10.62 -23.04 6.30
N THR A 95 -10.27 -22.08 7.14
CA THR A 95 -10.68 -22.02 8.55
C THR A 95 -12.06 -21.42 8.79
N THR A 96 -12.66 -20.82 7.76
CA THR A 96 -13.97 -20.13 7.84
C THR A 96 -15.04 -21.00 8.48
N GLY A 97 -15.56 -20.55 9.62
CA GLY A 97 -16.58 -21.24 10.40
C GLY A 97 -16.12 -22.58 11.04
N ASN A 98 -14.83 -22.89 11.04
CA ASN A 98 -14.31 -24.15 11.57
C ASN A 98 -13.02 -23.93 12.38
N TRP A 99 -13.17 -23.99 13.69
CA TRP A 99 -12.08 -23.77 14.65
C TRP A 99 -10.94 -24.79 14.54
N ASP A 100 -11.29 -26.07 14.34
CA ASP A 100 -10.31 -27.16 14.31
C ASP A 100 -9.35 -27.04 13.12
N ARG A 101 -9.78 -26.36 12.05
CA ARG A 101 -8.93 -26.15 10.87
C ARG A 101 -7.82 -25.12 11.05
N LEU A 102 -7.75 -24.43 12.20
CA LEU A 102 -6.58 -23.62 12.55
C LEU A 102 -5.29 -24.47 12.60
N THR A 103 -5.42 -25.78 12.93
CA THR A 103 -4.27 -26.71 12.87
C THR A 103 -3.80 -26.92 11.44
N ASP A 104 -4.72 -27.11 10.48
CA ASP A 104 -4.38 -27.25 9.07
C ASP A 104 -3.70 -25.98 8.53
N ALA A 105 -4.18 -24.81 8.94
CA ALA A 105 -3.60 -23.52 8.58
C ALA A 105 -2.17 -23.40 9.15
N LEU A 106 -1.96 -23.78 10.42
CA LEU A 106 -0.63 -23.80 11.02
C LEU A 106 0.32 -24.72 10.24
N ASP A 107 -0.13 -25.93 9.89
CA ASP A 107 0.67 -26.90 9.13
C ASP A 107 1.06 -26.34 7.75
N PHE A 108 0.16 -25.60 7.08
CA PHE A 108 0.46 -24.89 5.85
C PHE A 108 1.56 -23.83 6.03
N TRP A 109 1.44 -23.00 7.07
CA TRP A 109 2.41 -21.93 7.35
C TRP A 109 3.79 -22.47 7.79
N LEU A 110 3.86 -23.67 8.35
CA LEU A 110 5.10 -24.33 8.77
C LEU A 110 5.80 -25.13 7.67
N ARG A 111 5.26 -25.26 6.47
CA ARG A 111 5.96 -25.89 5.35
C ARG A 111 7.25 -25.14 5.04
N GLU A 112 8.30 -25.85 4.69
CA GLU A 112 9.61 -25.27 4.40
C GLU A 112 9.51 -24.20 3.28
N GLU A 113 8.81 -24.49 2.21
CA GLU A 113 8.59 -23.56 1.09
C GLU A 113 7.80 -22.30 1.51
N THR A 114 6.83 -22.45 2.43
CA THR A 114 6.05 -21.31 2.96
C THR A 114 6.90 -20.44 3.89
N LEU A 115 7.68 -21.07 4.77
CA LEU A 115 8.61 -20.36 5.65
C LEU A 115 9.68 -19.60 4.83
N GLN A 116 10.17 -20.19 3.74
CA GLN A 116 11.10 -19.52 2.84
C GLN A 116 10.44 -18.31 2.17
N MET A 117 9.20 -18.44 1.67
CA MET A 117 8.42 -17.34 1.09
C MET A 117 8.23 -16.22 2.13
N ILE A 118 7.81 -16.53 3.36
CA ILE A 118 7.68 -15.54 4.45
C ILE A 118 9.02 -14.84 4.71
N SER A 119 10.11 -15.58 4.77
CA SER A 119 11.46 -15.03 4.98
C SER A 119 11.89 -14.08 3.86
N ASN A 120 11.60 -14.44 2.61
CA ASN A 120 11.93 -13.62 1.43
C ASN A 120 11.20 -12.26 1.44
N HIS A 121 9.97 -12.24 1.97
CA HIS A 121 9.12 -11.05 2.00
C HIS A 121 8.94 -10.43 3.38
N GLN A 122 9.70 -10.86 4.39
CA GLN A 122 9.51 -10.48 5.80
C GLN A 122 9.47 -8.96 6.05
N GLU A 123 10.06 -8.19 5.19
CA GLU A 123 10.10 -6.73 5.30
C GLU A 123 8.74 -6.07 5.01
N TYR A 124 7.89 -6.74 4.22
CA TYR A 124 6.65 -6.16 3.65
C TYR A 124 5.38 -6.90 4.02
N LEU A 125 5.48 -8.07 4.61
CA LEU A 125 4.39 -9.01 4.80
C LEU A 125 3.71 -8.82 6.17
N ILE A 126 2.39 -8.96 6.19
CA ILE A 126 1.58 -9.24 7.38
C ILE A 126 0.96 -10.62 7.17
N LEU A 127 1.15 -11.54 8.12
CA LEU A 127 0.66 -12.91 8.03
C LEU A 127 -0.67 -13.04 8.77
N ASN A 128 -1.78 -13.28 8.09
CA ASN A 128 -3.05 -13.61 8.71
C ASN A 128 -3.19 -15.13 8.81
N ILE A 129 -3.28 -15.65 10.04
CA ILE A 129 -3.22 -17.11 10.30
C ILE A 129 -4.29 -17.86 9.54
N GLY A 130 -5.54 -17.43 9.66
CA GLY A 130 -6.70 -18.06 9.04
C GLY A 130 -7.94 -17.19 9.17
N ASN A 131 -8.84 -17.33 8.19
CA ASN A 131 -10.07 -16.56 8.09
C ASN A 131 -11.15 -17.05 9.05
N GLU A 132 -11.79 -16.15 9.80
CA GLU A 132 -13.07 -16.37 10.49
C GLU A 132 -13.23 -17.73 11.19
N PRO A 133 -12.29 -18.17 12.06
CA PRO A 133 -12.34 -19.53 12.60
C PRO A 133 -13.48 -19.71 13.60
N GLY A 134 -14.18 -20.84 13.48
CA GLY A 134 -15.26 -21.23 14.37
C GLY A 134 -16.63 -20.63 14.01
N ASP A 135 -17.65 -21.42 14.25
CA ASP A 135 -19.07 -21.09 13.98
C ASP A 135 -19.81 -20.53 15.22
N ARG A 136 -19.10 -20.39 16.33
CA ARG A 136 -19.62 -19.90 17.60
C ARG A 136 -18.52 -19.21 18.41
N ALA A 137 -18.93 -18.48 19.44
CA ALA A 137 -18.03 -17.94 20.44
C ALA A 137 -17.27 -19.06 21.15
N MET A 138 -15.95 -19.00 21.10
CA MET A 138 -15.07 -19.95 21.79
C MET A 138 -14.88 -19.53 23.25
N PRO A 139 -14.67 -20.50 24.18
CA PRO A 139 -14.22 -20.16 25.53
C PRO A 139 -12.91 -19.36 25.48
N SER A 140 -12.81 -18.29 26.27
CA SER A 140 -11.65 -17.37 26.24
C SER A 140 -10.32 -18.09 26.49
N ASP A 141 -10.31 -19.13 27.35
CA ASP A 141 -9.11 -19.94 27.60
C ASP A 141 -8.73 -20.79 26.38
N GLU A 142 -9.70 -21.35 25.67
CA GLU A 142 -9.45 -22.12 24.45
C GLU A 142 -8.95 -21.19 23.34
N PHE A 143 -9.56 -20.02 23.18
CA PHE A 143 -9.10 -18.98 22.24
C PHE A 143 -7.64 -18.60 22.53
N PHE A 144 -7.33 -18.29 23.79
CA PHE A 144 -5.97 -17.97 24.20
C PHE A 144 -4.98 -19.11 23.92
N ASN A 145 -5.29 -20.32 24.38
CA ASN A 145 -4.37 -21.45 24.32
C ASN A 145 -4.07 -21.84 22.87
N THR A 146 -5.08 -21.85 22.00
CA THR A 146 -4.93 -22.18 20.58
C THR A 146 -4.04 -21.15 19.88
N TYR A 147 -4.35 -19.87 19.99
CA TYR A 147 -3.54 -18.85 19.30
C TYR A 147 -2.15 -18.68 19.91
N ASN A 148 -2.02 -18.80 21.23
CA ASN A 148 -0.70 -18.79 21.87
C ASN A 148 0.18 -19.95 21.38
N TYR A 149 -0.39 -21.14 21.20
CA TYR A 149 0.30 -22.28 20.62
C TYR A 149 0.75 -22.00 19.19
N ILE A 150 -0.16 -21.52 18.33
CA ILE A 150 0.11 -21.23 16.92
C ILE A 150 1.21 -20.16 16.78
N VAL A 151 1.06 -19.03 17.48
CA VAL A 151 2.05 -17.93 17.49
C VAL A 151 3.41 -18.44 17.96
N THR A 152 3.45 -19.21 19.06
CA THR A 152 4.70 -19.79 19.57
C THR A 152 5.39 -20.66 18.52
N LYS A 153 4.65 -21.52 17.80
CA LYS A 153 5.20 -22.37 16.74
C LYS A 153 5.75 -21.55 15.57
N LEU A 154 5.02 -20.56 15.11
CA LEU A 154 5.45 -19.68 14.03
C LEU A 154 6.71 -18.89 14.43
N ARG A 155 6.76 -18.34 15.65
CA ARG A 155 7.94 -17.62 16.17
C ARG A 155 9.16 -18.53 16.33
N ALA A 156 8.96 -19.76 16.79
CA ALA A 156 10.02 -20.77 16.88
C ALA A 156 10.59 -21.15 15.52
N SER A 157 9.76 -21.12 14.46
CA SER A 157 10.18 -21.38 13.07
C SER A 157 10.80 -20.17 12.36
N GLY A 158 11.00 -19.05 13.06
CA GLY A 158 11.70 -17.88 12.50
C GLY A 158 10.78 -16.80 11.93
N VAL A 159 9.47 -16.94 11.97
CA VAL A 159 8.53 -15.91 11.53
C VAL A 159 8.63 -14.68 12.46
N ARG A 160 8.90 -13.50 11.91
CA ARG A 160 9.05 -12.23 12.65
C ARG A 160 8.08 -11.14 12.20
N VAL A 161 7.40 -11.35 11.08
CA VAL A 161 6.38 -10.42 10.55
C VAL A 161 5.24 -10.23 11.55
N PRO A 162 4.47 -9.14 11.47
CA PRO A 162 3.22 -9.04 12.20
C PRO A 162 2.31 -10.24 11.89
N ILE A 163 1.77 -10.86 12.94
CA ILE A 163 0.81 -11.94 12.80
C ILE A 163 -0.58 -11.39 13.08
N MET A 164 -1.50 -11.57 12.14
CA MET A 164 -2.89 -11.18 12.26
C MET A 164 -3.74 -12.36 12.73
N ILE A 165 -4.59 -12.10 13.70
CA ILE A 165 -5.49 -13.04 14.35
C ILE A 165 -6.93 -12.57 14.13
N ASP A 166 -7.73 -13.36 13.41
CA ASP A 166 -9.14 -13.09 13.25
C ASP A 166 -9.92 -13.50 14.52
N ALA A 167 -11.00 -12.80 14.81
CA ALA A 167 -11.96 -13.21 15.82
C ALA A 167 -12.59 -14.57 15.47
N ASP A 168 -13.05 -15.28 16.47
CA ASP A 168 -13.93 -16.44 16.33
C ASP A 168 -15.37 -16.02 15.95
N GLU A 169 -16.30 -17.00 15.90
CA GLU A 169 -17.70 -16.78 15.55
C GLU A 169 -17.84 -16.05 14.21
N TRP A 170 -17.28 -16.66 13.14
CA TRP A 170 -17.26 -16.05 11.80
C TRP A 170 -16.60 -14.67 11.79
N GLY A 171 -15.50 -14.52 12.53
CA GLY A 171 -14.75 -13.27 12.60
C GLY A 171 -15.43 -12.16 13.41
N GLN A 172 -16.54 -12.42 14.10
CA GLN A 172 -17.44 -11.39 14.64
C GLN A 172 -17.42 -11.20 16.16
N ASN A 173 -16.70 -12.09 16.90
CA ASN A 173 -16.67 -12.05 18.36
C ASN A 173 -15.64 -11.04 18.88
N GLU A 174 -16.04 -9.80 19.04
CA GLU A 174 -15.18 -8.75 19.63
C GLU A 174 -14.77 -9.03 21.06
N LYS A 175 -15.58 -9.80 21.83
CA LYS A 175 -15.34 -10.02 23.25
C LYS A 175 -14.03 -10.77 23.47
N ASN A 176 -13.78 -11.86 22.73
CA ASN A 176 -12.53 -12.59 22.85
C ASN A 176 -11.32 -11.73 22.42
N LEU A 177 -11.43 -10.95 21.35
CA LEU A 177 -10.34 -10.05 20.95
C LEU A 177 -10.03 -9.02 22.05
N LEU A 178 -11.06 -8.41 22.65
CA LEU A 178 -10.88 -7.39 23.70
C LEU A 178 -10.40 -7.96 25.03
N GLU A 179 -10.85 -9.16 25.42
CA GLU A 179 -10.47 -9.79 26.69
C GLU A 179 -9.12 -10.50 26.62
N VAL A 180 -8.88 -11.22 25.53
CA VAL A 180 -7.71 -12.11 25.38
C VAL A 180 -6.55 -11.43 24.65
N GLY A 181 -6.86 -10.47 23.77
CA GLY A 181 -5.86 -9.77 22.96
C GLY A 181 -4.67 -9.22 23.76
N PRO A 182 -4.86 -8.48 24.86
CA PRO A 182 -3.73 -8.01 25.68
C PRO A 182 -2.83 -9.12 26.20
N LYS A 183 -3.41 -10.27 26.58
CA LYS A 183 -2.68 -11.43 27.07
C LYS A 183 -1.88 -12.11 25.95
N LEU A 184 -2.46 -12.22 24.74
CA LEU A 184 -1.76 -12.72 23.56
C LEU A 184 -0.60 -11.81 23.16
N LEU A 185 -0.82 -10.49 23.13
CA LEU A 185 0.25 -9.51 22.88
C LEU A 185 1.42 -9.65 23.86
N GLN A 186 1.13 -9.86 25.14
CA GLN A 186 2.15 -10.06 26.16
C GLN A 186 2.89 -11.39 25.99
N SER A 187 2.22 -12.45 25.54
CA SER A 187 2.80 -13.78 25.36
C SER A 187 3.66 -13.90 24.10
N ASP A 188 3.44 -13.07 23.08
CA ASP A 188 4.25 -13.07 21.87
C ASP A 188 5.64 -12.47 22.14
N PRO A 189 6.74 -13.22 21.97
CA PRO A 189 8.11 -12.72 22.23
C PRO A 189 8.53 -11.56 21.32
N GLU A 190 7.84 -11.35 20.19
CA GLU A 190 8.08 -10.23 19.28
C GLU A 190 7.15 -9.04 19.56
N HIS A 191 6.10 -9.21 20.39
CA HIS A 191 5.05 -8.21 20.63
C HIS A 191 4.49 -7.63 19.33
N ASN A 192 4.22 -8.50 18.33
CA ASN A 192 3.93 -8.10 16.96
C ASN A 192 2.68 -8.82 16.43
N LEU A 193 1.55 -8.65 17.14
CA LEU A 193 0.24 -9.19 16.75
C LEU A 193 -0.70 -8.07 16.33
N ILE A 194 -1.56 -8.34 15.35
CA ILE A 194 -2.68 -7.52 14.91
C ILE A 194 -3.95 -8.36 15.08
N PHE A 195 -5.05 -7.73 15.48
CA PHE A 195 -6.34 -8.39 15.59
C PHE A 195 -7.27 -7.91 14.50
N SER A 196 -8.01 -8.84 13.91
CA SER A 196 -8.93 -8.59 12.81
C SER A 196 -10.35 -8.92 13.23
N LEU A 197 -11.24 -7.95 13.10
CA LEU A 197 -12.67 -8.11 13.38
C LEU A 197 -13.44 -7.90 12.09
N HIS A 198 -14.33 -8.85 11.78
CA HIS A 198 -15.20 -8.77 10.60
C HIS A 198 -16.55 -8.23 11.01
N MET A 199 -16.87 -7.02 10.53
CA MET A 199 -18.09 -6.32 10.99
C MET A 199 -19.31 -6.67 10.13
N TRP A 200 -19.64 -7.96 10.06
CA TRP A 200 -20.86 -8.48 9.46
C TRP A 200 -22.08 -8.27 10.38
N TRP A 201 -22.26 -7.01 10.84
CA TRP A 201 -23.26 -6.62 11.81
C TRP A 201 -24.40 -5.81 11.16
N PRO A 202 -25.44 -6.46 10.61
CA PRO A 202 -26.55 -5.75 9.99
C PRO A 202 -27.44 -5.10 11.04
N THR A 203 -27.96 -3.93 10.72
CA THR A 203 -28.79 -3.12 11.61
C THR A 203 -30.03 -3.88 12.09
N GLU A 204 -30.69 -4.66 11.19
CA GLU A 204 -31.92 -5.36 11.51
C GLU A 204 -31.75 -6.62 12.37
N ARG A 205 -30.51 -7.12 12.50
CA ARG A 205 -30.19 -8.29 13.35
C ARG A 205 -29.63 -7.92 14.71
N HIS A 206 -29.52 -6.63 14.99
CA HIS A 206 -28.92 -6.19 16.25
C HIS A 206 -29.81 -6.59 17.44
N ASN A 207 -29.17 -7.16 18.46
CA ASN A 207 -29.81 -7.54 19.72
C ASN A 207 -29.11 -6.81 20.88
N PRO A 208 -29.71 -5.73 21.42
CA PRO A 208 -29.10 -4.94 22.49
C PRO A 208 -28.77 -5.76 23.76
N VAL A 209 -29.63 -6.74 24.08
CA VAL A 209 -29.40 -7.59 25.29
C VAL A 209 -28.20 -8.49 25.13
N ALA A 210 -28.00 -9.06 23.94
CA ALA A 210 -26.88 -9.96 23.67
C ALA A 210 -25.54 -9.21 23.56
N THR A 211 -25.57 -8.02 22.94
CA THR A 211 -24.36 -7.23 22.67
C THR A 211 -24.02 -6.26 23.79
N GLY A 212 -24.98 -5.81 24.58
CA GLY A 212 -24.82 -4.73 25.57
C GLY A 212 -24.78 -3.32 24.98
N TYR A 213 -25.09 -3.16 23.70
CA TYR A 213 -25.16 -1.87 23.00
C TYR A 213 -26.58 -1.60 22.51
N GLU A 214 -27.03 -0.35 22.53
CA GLU A 214 -28.40 -0.01 22.09
C GLU A 214 -28.57 -0.18 20.57
N THR A 215 -27.58 0.21 19.80
CA THR A 215 -27.60 0.11 18.34
C THR A 215 -26.33 -0.53 17.79
N VAL A 216 -26.36 -0.96 16.53
CA VAL A 216 -25.14 -1.42 15.81
C VAL A 216 -24.08 -0.33 15.76
N LYS A 217 -24.45 0.93 15.60
CA LYS A 217 -23.50 2.03 15.57
C LYS A 217 -22.83 2.24 16.93
N ASP A 218 -23.58 2.10 18.03
CA ASP A 218 -23.01 2.14 19.38
C ASP A 218 -22.03 0.99 19.61
N ARG A 219 -22.37 -0.24 19.12
CA ARG A 219 -21.46 -1.40 19.15
C ARG A 219 -20.17 -1.10 18.37
N ILE A 220 -20.26 -0.66 17.12
CA ILE A 220 -19.11 -0.33 16.28
C ILE A 220 -18.21 0.70 17.01
N LYS A 221 -18.78 1.82 17.43
CA LYS A 221 -18.06 2.87 18.13
C LYS A 221 -17.42 2.37 19.41
N GLY A 222 -18.18 1.71 20.28
CA GLY A 222 -17.70 1.24 21.58
C GLY A 222 -16.57 0.22 21.45
N VAL A 223 -16.67 -0.74 20.53
CA VAL A 223 -15.64 -1.76 20.28
C VAL A 223 -14.35 -1.14 19.75
N LEU A 224 -14.44 -0.22 18.80
CA LEU A 224 -13.27 0.45 18.24
C LEU A 224 -12.59 1.37 19.27
N GLU A 225 -13.36 2.14 20.05
CA GLU A 225 -12.82 2.95 21.15
C GLU A 225 -12.15 2.09 22.23
N GLU A 226 -12.79 0.97 22.61
CA GLU A 226 -12.24 0.05 23.63
C GLU A 226 -10.95 -0.61 23.17
N SER A 227 -10.81 -0.95 21.87
CA SER A 227 -9.56 -1.51 21.34
C SER A 227 -8.40 -0.53 21.50
N VAL A 228 -8.62 0.75 21.22
CA VAL A 228 -7.60 1.80 21.39
C VAL A 228 -7.27 2.01 22.88
N ASN A 229 -8.29 2.07 23.74
CA ASN A 229 -8.12 2.24 25.20
C ASN A 229 -7.31 1.10 25.83
N ARG A 230 -7.52 -0.13 25.36
CA ARG A 230 -6.78 -1.32 25.82
C ARG A 230 -5.45 -1.55 25.12
N LYS A 231 -5.06 -0.67 24.20
CA LYS A 231 -3.85 -0.79 23.38
C LYS A 231 -3.83 -2.09 22.56
N ILE A 232 -4.96 -2.47 21.99
CA ILE A 232 -5.09 -3.61 21.10
C ILE A 232 -4.98 -3.10 19.66
N PRO A 233 -4.00 -3.55 18.87
CA PRO A 233 -3.89 -3.22 17.45
C PRO A 233 -4.98 -3.93 16.67
N LEU A 234 -6.13 -3.28 16.50
CA LEU A 234 -7.31 -3.80 15.84
C LEU A 234 -7.46 -3.22 14.43
N ILE A 235 -7.91 -4.04 13.50
CA ILE A 235 -8.42 -3.61 12.20
C ILE A 235 -9.81 -4.16 11.96
N VAL A 236 -10.58 -3.53 11.09
CA VAL A 236 -11.79 -4.12 10.51
C VAL A 236 -11.38 -4.89 9.26
N GLY A 237 -11.23 -6.22 9.39
CA GLY A 237 -10.70 -7.07 8.33
C GLY A 237 -11.66 -7.28 7.17
N GLU A 238 -12.97 -7.25 7.45
CA GLU A 238 -14.01 -7.37 6.43
C GLU A 238 -15.24 -6.53 6.78
N PHE A 239 -15.81 -5.90 5.77
CA PHE A 239 -17.14 -5.31 5.74
C PHE A 239 -17.60 -5.08 4.30
N ALA A 240 -18.92 -5.04 4.09
CA ALA A 240 -19.56 -4.71 2.82
C ALA A 240 -20.83 -3.87 3.09
N PRO A 241 -21.57 -3.43 2.06
CA PRO A 241 -22.83 -2.71 2.27
C PRO A 241 -23.96 -3.59 2.78
N VAL A 242 -23.87 -4.91 2.56
CA VAL A 242 -24.89 -5.91 2.92
C VAL A 242 -24.24 -7.13 3.56
N ALA A 243 -24.98 -7.84 4.39
CA ALA A 243 -24.59 -9.14 4.91
C ALA A 243 -24.78 -10.25 3.87
N ALA A 244 -24.22 -11.43 4.11
CA ALA A 244 -24.38 -12.60 3.25
C ALA A 244 -25.87 -12.87 2.96
N GLY A 245 -26.19 -13.15 1.70
CA GLY A 245 -27.55 -13.25 1.19
C GLY A 245 -28.17 -11.94 0.69
N GLY A 246 -27.39 -10.83 0.67
CA GLY A 246 -27.72 -9.59 -0.06
C GLY A 246 -28.85 -8.71 0.50
N VAL A 247 -29.44 -9.04 1.66
CA VAL A 247 -30.72 -8.49 2.08
C VAL A 247 -30.64 -7.54 3.28
N LYS A 248 -29.47 -7.44 3.96
CA LYS A 248 -29.40 -6.72 5.25
C LYS A 248 -28.30 -5.71 5.24
N GLU A 249 -28.69 -4.46 5.44
CA GLU A 249 -27.78 -3.31 5.43
C GLU A 249 -26.78 -3.33 6.59
N ILE A 250 -25.51 -3.19 6.25
CA ILE A 250 -24.40 -2.93 7.17
C ILE A 250 -24.07 -1.45 7.09
N PRO A 251 -23.90 -0.73 8.21
CA PRO A 251 -23.61 0.70 8.20
C PRO A 251 -22.13 0.98 7.86
N TYR A 252 -21.67 0.52 6.69
CA TYR A 252 -20.27 0.57 6.28
C TYR A 252 -19.67 1.99 6.28
N LYS A 253 -20.46 3.02 5.93
CA LYS A 253 -20.02 4.41 5.99
C LYS A 253 -19.69 4.85 7.42
N PHE A 254 -20.46 4.35 8.39
CA PHE A 254 -20.20 4.61 9.80
C PHE A 254 -18.96 3.85 10.28
N ILE A 255 -18.76 2.59 9.84
CA ILE A 255 -17.51 1.84 10.10
C ILE A 255 -16.31 2.64 9.61
N MET A 256 -16.32 3.09 8.35
CA MET A 256 -15.24 3.88 7.77
C MET A 256 -14.99 5.18 8.54
N SER A 257 -16.05 5.87 8.99
CA SER A 257 -15.91 7.12 9.72
C SER A 257 -15.27 6.95 11.11
N GLU A 258 -15.66 5.90 11.84
CA GLU A 258 -15.07 5.61 13.15
C GLU A 258 -13.63 5.09 13.03
N CYS A 259 -13.35 4.27 12.02
CA CYS A 259 -11.99 3.83 11.70
C CYS A 259 -11.06 5.02 11.37
N GLU A 260 -11.54 5.99 10.57
CA GLU A 260 -10.77 7.20 10.27
C GLU A 260 -10.53 8.05 11.51
N ARG A 261 -11.57 8.26 12.33
CA ARG A 261 -11.48 9.02 13.57
C ARG A 261 -10.43 8.46 14.54
N LEU A 262 -10.29 7.13 14.59
CA LEU A 262 -9.42 6.43 15.53
C LEU A 262 -8.09 5.96 14.91
N ASN A 263 -7.83 6.23 13.64
CA ASN A 263 -6.70 5.71 12.87
C ASN A 263 -6.64 4.17 12.87
N ILE A 264 -7.77 3.51 12.81
CA ILE A 264 -7.89 2.05 12.71
C ILE A 264 -7.92 1.64 11.25
N GLY A 265 -7.23 0.55 10.91
CA GLY A 265 -7.19 -0.03 9.57
C GLY A 265 -8.53 -0.66 9.18
N TRP A 266 -8.84 -0.70 7.88
CA TRP A 266 -9.98 -1.42 7.36
C TRP A 266 -9.75 -1.97 5.94
N LEU A 267 -10.44 -3.08 5.62
CA LEU A 267 -10.37 -3.77 4.34
C LEU A 267 -11.80 -4.07 3.85
N ALA A 268 -12.13 -3.60 2.66
CA ALA A 268 -13.45 -3.80 2.06
C ALA A 268 -13.59 -5.23 1.48
N TRP A 269 -14.71 -5.87 1.67
CA TRP A 269 -15.02 -7.18 1.09
C TRP A 269 -16.02 -7.03 -0.06
N SER A 270 -15.63 -7.28 -1.30
CA SER A 270 -14.30 -7.61 -1.83
C SER A 270 -14.10 -6.93 -3.19
N TRP A 271 -12.88 -6.93 -3.74
CA TRP A 271 -12.61 -6.32 -5.05
C TRP A 271 -13.51 -6.90 -6.14
N GLY A 272 -13.75 -8.21 -6.12
CA GLY A 272 -14.65 -8.91 -7.06
C GLY A 272 -14.13 -8.99 -8.51
N PRO A 273 -14.94 -9.58 -9.40
CA PRO A 273 -16.13 -10.36 -9.06
C PRO A 273 -15.77 -11.68 -8.37
N GLY A 274 -16.69 -12.24 -7.58
CA GLY A 274 -16.45 -13.51 -6.90
C GLY A 274 -17.47 -13.88 -5.83
N ASN A 275 -18.32 -12.95 -5.41
CA ASN A 275 -19.40 -13.18 -4.44
C ASN A 275 -20.68 -13.65 -5.14
N PHE A 276 -20.64 -14.85 -5.73
CA PHE A 276 -21.72 -15.35 -6.59
C PHE A 276 -23.10 -15.36 -5.92
N ASP A 277 -23.15 -15.65 -4.60
CA ASP A 277 -24.40 -15.66 -3.82
C ASP A 277 -24.79 -14.27 -3.27
N SER A 278 -23.90 -13.29 -3.39
CA SER A 278 -24.10 -11.93 -2.88
C SER A 278 -23.33 -10.92 -3.73
N PRO A 279 -23.67 -10.77 -5.03
CA PRO A 279 -22.91 -9.92 -5.97
C PRO A 279 -22.89 -8.43 -5.56
N ASP A 280 -23.81 -8.00 -4.69
CA ASP A 280 -23.80 -6.64 -4.12
C ASP A 280 -22.59 -6.36 -3.22
N MET A 281 -21.81 -7.40 -2.85
CA MET A 281 -20.54 -7.26 -2.14
C MET A 281 -19.37 -7.00 -3.09
N ASP A 282 -19.50 -7.31 -4.38
CA ASP A 282 -18.45 -7.05 -5.36
C ASP A 282 -18.29 -5.55 -5.63
N MET A 283 -17.06 -5.05 -5.52
CA MET A 283 -16.72 -3.64 -5.81
C MET A 283 -16.62 -3.39 -7.31
N THR A 284 -16.28 -4.41 -8.10
CA THR A 284 -16.10 -4.31 -9.56
C THR A 284 -16.91 -5.37 -10.30
N VAL A 285 -17.26 -5.09 -11.56
CA VAL A 285 -17.95 -6.05 -12.43
C VAL A 285 -16.99 -7.08 -13.03
N HIS A 286 -15.76 -6.63 -13.39
CA HIS A 286 -14.80 -7.46 -14.14
C HIS A 286 -13.38 -7.42 -13.56
N GLY A 287 -13.20 -7.04 -12.29
CA GLY A 287 -11.89 -6.99 -11.65
C GLY A 287 -11.01 -5.80 -12.06
N SER A 288 -11.45 -4.93 -12.96
CA SER A 288 -10.69 -3.76 -13.38
C SER A 288 -11.20 -2.47 -12.73
N TYR A 289 -10.30 -1.50 -12.51
CA TYR A 289 -10.60 -0.20 -11.91
C TYR A 289 -11.74 0.55 -12.60
N ASN A 290 -11.80 0.49 -13.93
CA ASN A 290 -12.84 1.15 -14.72
C ASN A 290 -14.23 0.49 -14.58
N THR A 291 -14.31 -0.67 -13.93
CA THR A 291 -15.54 -1.39 -13.67
C THR A 291 -16.00 -1.31 -12.22
N LEU A 292 -15.42 -0.41 -11.43
CA LEU A 292 -15.92 -0.04 -10.10
C LEU A 292 -17.35 0.46 -10.17
N ILE A 293 -18.22 -0.11 -9.34
CA ILE A 293 -19.67 0.18 -9.31
C ILE A 293 -20.18 0.46 -7.89
N GLY A 294 -21.30 1.18 -7.81
CA GLY A 294 -22.05 1.37 -6.58
C GLY A 294 -21.20 1.71 -5.38
N TRP A 295 -21.34 0.93 -4.30
CA TRP A 295 -20.59 1.10 -3.06
C TRP A 295 -19.08 0.90 -3.27
N GLY A 296 -18.68 -0.01 -4.17
CA GLY A 296 -17.27 -0.25 -4.48
C GLY A 296 -16.57 0.98 -5.01
N LYS A 297 -17.23 1.72 -5.92
CA LYS A 297 -16.71 3.01 -6.41
C LYS A 297 -16.71 4.05 -5.29
N GLU A 298 -17.72 4.08 -4.44
CA GLU A 298 -17.78 4.99 -3.31
C GLU A 298 -16.62 4.74 -2.34
N VAL A 299 -16.41 3.49 -1.91
CA VAL A 299 -15.35 3.11 -0.96
C VAL A 299 -13.96 3.27 -1.56
N ALA A 300 -13.79 2.99 -2.85
CA ALA A 300 -12.49 3.12 -3.48
C ALA A 300 -12.12 4.58 -3.81
N VAL A 301 -13.07 5.38 -4.33
CA VAL A 301 -12.78 6.65 -5.01
C VAL A 301 -13.62 7.83 -4.50
N ASP A 302 -14.97 7.70 -4.49
CA ASP A 302 -15.84 8.86 -4.41
C ASP A 302 -16.02 9.39 -2.97
N SER A 303 -15.95 8.51 -1.96
CA SER A 303 -16.08 8.90 -0.55
C SER A 303 -14.85 9.67 -0.05
N PRO A 304 -15.02 10.77 0.69
CA PRO A 304 -13.89 11.43 1.38
C PRO A 304 -13.19 10.51 2.38
N LEU A 305 -13.85 9.46 2.84
CA LEU A 305 -13.31 8.41 3.73
C LEU A 305 -12.80 7.18 2.94
N GLY A 306 -12.88 7.21 1.60
CA GLY A 306 -12.49 6.11 0.73
C GLY A 306 -10.99 5.94 0.59
N ILE A 307 -10.57 4.82 -0.01
CA ILE A 307 -9.17 4.44 -0.19
C ILE A 307 -8.35 5.57 -0.79
N GLN A 308 -8.79 6.10 -1.94
CA GLN A 308 -8.05 7.14 -2.67
C GLN A 308 -7.76 8.40 -1.85
N ASN A 309 -8.57 8.65 -0.81
CA ASN A 309 -8.54 9.88 -0.04
C ASN A 309 -7.85 9.73 1.32
N THR A 310 -7.85 8.52 1.90
CA THR A 310 -7.36 8.25 3.25
C THR A 310 -6.16 7.32 3.29
N SER A 311 -5.89 6.59 2.19
CA SER A 311 -4.74 5.69 2.13
C SER A 311 -3.43 6.46 2.02
N VAL A 312 -2.45 6.04 2.81
CA VAL A 312 -1.05 6.49 2.74
C VAL A 312 -0.16 5.28 2.55
N ILE A 313 0.55 5.23 1.46
CA ILE A 313 1.52 4.16 1.20
C ILE A 313 2.79 4.47 2.00
N PRO A 314 3.27 3.57 2.87
CA PRO A 314 4.50 3.79 3.64
C PRO A 314 5.71 4.08 2.75
N GLY A 315 6.55 5.02 3.17
CA GLY A 315 7.67 5.50 2.36
C GLY A 315 8.65 4.40 1.95
N PHE A 316 8.90 3.40 2.81
CA PHE A 316 9.83 2.32 2.51
C PHE A 316 9.30 1.31 1.46
N ILE A 317 7.97 1.15 1.33
CA ILE A 317 7.37 0.37 0.23
C ILE A 317 7.42 1.19 -1.06
N GLN A 318 7.18 2.51 -0.97
CA GLN A 318 7.31 3.42 -2.11
C GLN A 318 8.75 3.52 -2.63
N ASN A 319 9.73 3.34 -1.76
CA ASN A 319 11.16 3.45 -2.08
C ASN A 319 11.77 2.11 -2.52
N LYS A 320 11.01 1.03 -2.57
CA LYS A 320 11.49 -0.20 -3.19
C LYS A 320 11.52 -0.07 -4.69
N ASP A 321 12.54 -0.69 -5.28
CA ASP A 321 12.80 -0.80 -6.71
C ASP A 321 11.67 -1.59 -7.44
N PHE A 322 10.41 -1.25 -7.13
CA PHE A 322 9.23 -1.86 -7.73
C PHE A 322 8.23 -0.79 -8.11
N THR A 323 8.11 -0.51 -9.37
CA THR A 323 7.01 0.30 -9.86
C THR A 323 6.35 -0.35 -11.05
N THR A 324 5.10 -0.64 -10.87
CA THR A 324 4.15 -0.58 -11.97
C THR A 324 3.08 0.43 -11.53
N GLY A 325 3.02 1.54 -12.22
CA GLY A 325 1.95 2.52 -12.03
C GLY A 325 2.34 3.74 -11.19
N SER A 326 2.42 4.83 -11.88
CA SER A 326 2.64 6.20 -11.44
C SER A 326 2.00 6.55 -10.10
N GLN A 327 2.81 6.74 -9.07
CA GLN A 327 2.45 7.49 -7.85
C GLN A 327 2.84 8.99 -7.97
N GLY A 328 2.96 9.48 -9.18
CA GLY A 328 3.08 10.90 -9.47
C GLY A 328 1.73 11.47 -9.90
N THR A 329 1.41 12.67 -9.46
CA THR A 329 0.32 13.46 -10.04
C THR A 329 0.87 14.22 -11.24
N GLY A 330 0.64 13.71 -12.43
CA GLY A 330 1.06 14.39 -13.65
C GLY A 330 1.25 13.42 -14.80
N ALA A 331 1.30 13.94 -16.02
CA ALA A 331 1.74 13.19 -17.17
C ALA A 331 3.18 12.71 -16.95
N ASN A 332 3.53 11.55 -17.50
CA ASN A 332 4.91 11.09 -17.55
C ASN A 332 5.77 12.16 -18.23
N ILE A 333 6.84 12.60 -17.56
CA ILE A 333 7.78 13.61 -18.09
C ILE A 333 8.63 12.97 -19.19
N ILE A 334 8.91 11.67 -19.09
CA ILE A 334 9.56 10.90 -20.15
C ILE A 334 8.55 10.70 -21.28
N GLU A 335 8.81 11.28 -22.43
CA GLU A 335 7.98 11.13 -23.61
C GLU A 335 8.16 9.74 -24.21
N ASN A 336 7.06 9.11 -24.61
CA ASN A 336 7.04 7.76 -25.20
C ASN A 336 7.84 6.72 -24.35
N GLY A 337 7.72 6.78 -23.02
CA GLY A 337 8.41 5.87 -22.11
C GLY A 337 7.82 4.44 -22.09
N ASP A 338 6.63 4.26 -22.67
CA ASP A 338 5.95 2.97 -22.91
C ASP A 338 6.16 2.43 -24.33
N PHE A 339 6.89 3.19 -25.17
CA PHE A 339 7.20 2.86 -26.57
C PHE A 339 5.98 2.54 -27.44
N SER A 340 4.83 3.17 -27.15
CA SER A 340 3.55 2.93 -27.84
C SER A 340 3.30 3.87 -29.03
N ALA A 341 4.16 4.84 -29.27
CA ALA A 341 4.05 5.78 -30.40
C ALA A 341 4.17 5.05 -31.76
N GLU A 342 3.67 5.64 -32.83
CA GLU A 342 3.77 5.13 -34.20
C GLU A 342 5.24 4.91 -34.61
N ASP A 343 6.14 5.83 -34.27
CA ASP A 343 7.58 5.59 -34.21
C ASP A 343 7.96 5.26 -32.76
N PRO A 344 8.19 3.98 -32.44
CA PRO A 344 8.42 3.54 -31.06
C PRO A 344 9.67 4.12 -30.40
N LEU A 345 10.63 4.62 -31.17
CA LEU A 345 11.84 5.26 -30.66
C LEU A 345 11.81 6.80 -30.77
N SER A 346 10.66 7.39 -31.12
CA SER A 346 10.52 8.85 -31.11
C SER A 346 10.89 9.42 -29.73
N ASN A 347 11.61 10.53 -29.72
CA ASN A 347 12.20 11.20 -28.55
C ASN A 347 13.34 10.44 -27.84
N TRP A 348 13.75 9.27 -28.34
CA TRP A 348 14.90 8.52 -27.86
C TRP A 348 16.06 8.55 -28.85
N THR A 349 17.27 8.64 -28.34
CA THR A 349 18.50 8.63 -29.15
C THR A 349 19.47 7.55 -28.68
N THR A 350 20.22 7.03 -29.64
CA THR A 350 21.31 6.08 -29.38
C THR A 350 22.63 6.66 -29.84
N ASP A 351 23.64 6.59 -28.99
CA ASP A 351 25.03 6.96 -29.33
C ASP A 351 25.94 5.75 -29.14
N PHE A 352 26.61 5.36 -30.21
CA PHE A 352 27.49 4.18 -30.21
C PHE A 352 28.92 4.59 -30.62
N TRP A 353 29.81 4.69 -29.63
CA TRP A 353 31.20 5.10 -29.82
C TRP A 353 32.16 3.92 -29.53
N GLY A 354 32.54 3.21 -30.57
CA GLY A 354 33.43 2.05 -30.46
C GLY A 354 32.71 0.74 -30.10
N GLY A 355 31.41 0.79 -29.90
CA GLY A 355 30.50 -0.33 -29.76
C GLY A 355 29.48 -0.39 -30.90
N ASN A 356 28.60 -1.41 -30.89
CA ASN A 356 27.47 -1.56 -31.79
C ASN A 356 26.36 -2.42 -31.16
N ALA A 357 25.11 -2.01 -31.31
CA ALA A 357 23.94 -2.75 -30.89
C ALA A 357 22.80 -2.58 -31.90
N GLU A 358 21.98 -3.59 -32.07
CA GLU A 358 20.71 -3.48 -32.75
C GLU A 358 19.63 -3.18 -31.72
N VAL A 359 18.78 -2.20 -31.98
CA VAL A 359 17.67 -1.83 -31.11
C VAL A 359 16.37 -2.22 -31.81
N ALA A 360 15.60 -3.08 -31.19
CA ALA A 360 14.31 -3.53 -31.70
C ALA A 360 13.22 -3.25 -30.68
N VAL A 361 12.07 -2.73 -31.14
CA VAL A 361 10.89 -2.53 -30.29
C VAL A 361 9.77 -3.44 -30.75
N LYS A 362 9.16 -4.12 -29.79
CA LYS A 362 7.99 -4.95 -30.02
C LYS A 362 7.08 -4.89 -28.79
N ASP A 363 5.80 -4.61 -29.00
CA ASP A 363 4.76 -4.63 -27.96
C ASP A 363 5.11 -3.75 -26.72
N GLY A 364 5.67 -2.54 -26.95
CA GLY A 364 6.09 -1.63 -25.89
C GLY A 364 7.40 -2.04 -25.16
N ILE A 365 8.14 -2.99 -25.70
CA ILE A 365 9.37 -3.53 -25.12
C ILE A 365 10.54 -3.26 -26.06
N VAL A 366 11.59 -2.64 -25.53
CA VAL A 366 12.85 -2.38 -26.26
C VAL A 366 13.86 -3.46 -25.95
N HIS A 367 14.40 -4.11 -26.97
CA HIS A 367 15.49 -5.08 -26.84
C HIS A 367 16.76 -4.51 -27.48
N PHE A 368 17.85 -4.51 -26.70
CA PHE A 368 19.19 -4.10 -27.12
C PHE A 368 20.04 -5.35 -27.37
N ASN A 369 20.20 -5.70 -28.64
CA ASN A 369 21.05 -6.82 -29.05
C ASN A 369 22.49 -6.35 -29.23
N ILE A 370 23.32 -6.53 -28.19
CA ILE A 370 24.70 -6.04 -28.15
C ILE A 370 25.58 -6.90 -29.08
N LYS A 371 26.01 -6.32 -30.21
CA LYS A 371 26.94 -6.94 -31.17
C LYS A 371 28.41 -6.72 -30.81
N LYS A 372 28.72 -5.55 -30.29
CA LYS A 372 30.04 -5.16 -29.79
C LYS A 372 29.88 -4.18 -28.64
N CYS A 373 30.29 -4.56 -27.43
CA CYS A 373 30.03 -3.75 -26.23
C CYS A 373 30.95 -2.52 -26.08
N GLY A 374 32.06 -2.46 -26.80
CA GLY A 374 33.11 -1.48 -26.51
C GLY A 374 33.91 -1.83 -25.25
N LYS A 375 34.78 -0.93 -24.80
CA LYS A 375 35.59 -1.10 -23.60
C LYS A 375 34.91 -0.57 -22.35
N ASP A 376 34.26 0.56 -22.47
CA ASP A 376 33.65 1.31 -21.37
C ASP A 376 32.13 1.31 -21.45
N SER A 377 31.43 1.53 -20.32
CA SER A 377 29.96 1.52 -20.27
C SER A 377 29.35 2.58 -21.19
N TRP A 378 29.94 3.75 -21.31
CA TRP A 378 29.50 4.85 -22.16
C TRP A 378 29.73 4.62 -23.67
N ASN A 379 30.39 3.53 -24.08
CA ASN A 379 30.55 3.24 -25.52
C ASN A 379 29.24 2.86 -26.24
N LEU A 380 28.20 2.52 -25.49
CA LEU A 380 26.84 2.33 -25.99
C LEU A 380 25.90 3.07 -25.06
N GLN A 381 25.16 4.03 -25.59
CA GLN A 381 24.23 4.85 -24.82
C GLN A 381 22.84 4.87 -25.44
N PHE A 382 21.82 4.88 -24.57
CA PHE A 382 20.43 5.14 -24.92
C PHE A 382 19.92 6.25 -24.03
N LYS A 383 19.30 7.29 -24.59
CA LYS A 383 19.07 8.52 -23.86
C LYS A 383 17.87 9.33 -24.32
N GLN A 384 17.33 10.16 -23.40
CA GLN A 384 16.28 11.13 -23.67
C GLN A 384 16.50 12.40 -22.85
N HIS A 385 16.17 13.57 -23.43
CA HIS A 385 16.18 14.88 -22.78
C HIS A 385 14.80 15.27 -22.27
N PHE A 386 14.75 16.01 -21.15
CA PHE A 386 13.51 16.50 -20.55
C PHE A 386 13.81 17.66 -19.58
N ALA A 387 12.74 18.30 -19.06
CA ALA A 387 12.89 19.41 -18.12
C ALA A 387 12.78 18.96 -16.65
N LEU A 388 13.66 19.50 -15.80
CA LEU A 388 13.59 19.37 -14.33
C LEU A 388 13.54 20.76 -13.67
N HIS A 389 12.75 20.89 -12.61
CA HIS A 389 12.59 22.14 -11.88
C HIS A 389 13.20 22.06 -10.47
N LYS A 390 13.95 23.09 -10.09
CA LYS A 390 14.56 23.21 -8.74
C LYS A 390 13.50 23.08 -7.65
N GLY A 391 13.84 22.33 -6.60
CA GLY A 391 12.98 22.08 -5.45
C GLY A 391 11.90 21.03 -5.67
N VAL A 392 11.67 20.59 -6.92
CA VAL A 392 10.68 19.56 -7.23
C VAL A 392 11.26 18.18 -6.93
N THR A 393 10.46 17.35 -6.29
CA THR A 393 10.79 15.95 -6.05
C THR A 393 10.16 15.08 -7.14
N TYR A 394 10.93 14.18 -7.69
CA TYR A 394 10.57 13.28 -8.79
C TYR A 394 10.66 11.82 -8.34
N VAL A 395 9.84 10.98 -8.96
CA VAL A 395 9.96 9.51 -8.91
C VAL A 395 10.26 9.02 -10.31
N PHE A 396 11.40 8.35 -10.45
CA PHE A 396 11.78 7.63 -11.66
C PHE A 396 11.47 6.15 -11.52
N SER A 397 11.04 5.50 -12.61
CA SER A 397 10.81 4.07 -12.64
C SER A 397 11.02 3.46 -14.02
N MET A 398 11.37 2.17 -14.06
CA MET A 398 11.53 1.39 -15.28
C MET A 398 11.44 -0.11 -14.99
N ARG A 399 11.21 -0.94 -16.02
CA ARG A 399 11.41 -2.40 -15.96
C ARG A 399 12.55 -2.81 -16.87
N ALA A 400 13.38 -3.73 -16.40
CA ALA A 400 14.46 -4.28 -17.22
C ALA A 400 14.76 -5.74 -16.87
N LYS A 401 15.36 -6.45 -17.83
CA LYS A 401 15.98 -7.77 -17.68
C LYS A 401 17.15 -7.90 -18.65
N ALA A 402 17.97 -8.93 -18.50
CA ALA A 402 19.04 -9.22 -19.44
C ALA A 402 19.04 -10.70 -19.85
N ASP A 403 19.68 -11.03 -20.96
CA ASP A 403 19.77 -12.42 -21.45
C ASP A 403 20.66 -13.30 -20.54
N LYS A 404 21.57 -12.66 -19.81
CA LYS A 404 22.39 -13.22 -18.72
C LYS A 404 22.62 -12.12 -17.67
N PRO A 405 22.94 -12.46 -16.41
CA PRO A 405 23.22 -11.44 -15.40
C PRO A 405 24.27 -10.44 -15.88
N ARG A 406 23.96 -9.14 -15.71
CA ARG A 406 24.86 -8.02 -16.06
C ARG A 406 24.56 -6.79 -15.22
N THR A 407 25.51 -5.86 -15.19
CA THR A 407 25.29 -4.50 -14.67
C THR A 407 24.82 -3.55 -15.78
N LEU A 408 24.04 -2.52 -15.39
CA LEU A 408 23.59 -1.42 -16.22
C LEU A 408 23.73 -0.10 -15.44
N ASN A 409 24.39 0.91 -16.03
CA ASN A 409 24.48 2.22 -15.40
C ASN A 409 23.34 3.12 -15.89
N VAL A 410 22.61 3.71 -14.95
CA VAL A 410 21.51 4.64 -15.24
C VAL A 410 21.75 5.95 -14.51
N ASN A 411 21.74 7.07 -15.24
CA ASN A 411 21.99 8.40 -14.70
C ASN A 411 20.91 9.39 -15.13
N ILE A 412 20.57 10.30 -14.22
CA ILE A 412 19.83 11.54 -14.51
C ILE A 412 20.75 12.68 -14.16
N LYS A 413 21.17 13.45 -15.16
CA LYS A 413 22.27 14.41 -15.02
C LYS A 413 22.09 15.62 -15.95
N LYS A 414 22.95 16.63 -15.77
CA LYS A 414 23.09 17.71 -16.73
C LYS A 414 23.73 17.18 -18.04
N ASP A 415 23.23 17.61 -19.18
CA ASP A 415 23.92 17.37 -20.45
C ASP A 415 25.07 18.37 -20.63
N SER A 416 26.22 18.00 -20.16
CA SER A 416 27.43 18.82 -20.20
C SER A 416 28.68 17.93 -20.18
N GLU A 417 29.82 18.50 -20.58
CA GLU A 417 31.14 17.82 -20.49
C GLU A 417 31.49 17.45 -19.04
N SER A 418 31.08 18.27 -18.08
CA SER A 418 31.28 17.98 -16.65
C SER A 418 30.14 17.14 -16.13
N TYR A 419 30.44 16.05 -15.41
CA TYR A 419 29.42 15.21 -14.79
C TYR A 419 28.78 15.93 -13.60
N VAL A 420 27.53 16.40 -13.79
CA VAL A 420 26.70 17.01 -12.75
C VAL A 420 25.44 16.16 -12.57
N PRO A 421 25.40 15.28 -11.56
CA PRO A 421 24.23 14.43 -11.33
C PRO A 421 23.08 15.21 -10.69
N TYR A 422 21.88 15.04 -11.19
CA TYR A 422 20.63 15.51 -10.56
C TYR A 422 20.01 14.47 -9.64
N ALA A 423 20.24 13.18 -9.96
CA ALA A 423 20.05 12.05 -9.07
C ALA A 423 21.35 11.29 -8.93
N ASN A 424 21.57 10.64 -7.78
CA ASN A 424 22.70 9.73 -7.64
C ASN A 424 22.61 8.65 -8.73
N GLY A 425 23.67 8.53 -9.54
CA GLY A 425 23.78 7.48 -10.55
C GLY A 425 23.58 6.09 -9.94
N ARG A 426 22.91 5.22 -10.66
CA ARG A 426 22.61 3.85 -10.23
C ARG A 426 23.34 2.85 -11.11
N ILE A 427 24.00 1.89 -10.46
CA ILE A 427 24.46 0.65 -11.11
C ILE A 427 23.43 -0.41 -10.74
N LEU A 428 22.71 -0.91 -11.73
CA LEU A 428 21.65 -1.89 -11.56
C LEU A 428 22.17 -3.28 -11.93
N ASP A 429 21.89 -4.26 -11.08
CA ASP A 429 22.18 -5.67 -11.37
C ASP A 429 20.95 -6.28 -12.08
N LEU A 430 21.07 -6.52 -13.38
CA LEU A 430 20.01 -7.15 -14.17
C LEU A 430 20.17 -8.67 -14.13
N SER A 431 19.05 -9.36 -13.86
CA SER A 431 18.89 -10.80 -13.97
C SER A 431 18.21 -11.20 -15.29
N THR A 432 18.01 -12.50 -15.51
CA THR A 432 17.27 -13.01 -16.66
C THR A 432 15.75 -12.88 -16.54
N SER A 433 15.25 -12.56 -15.35
CA SER A 433 13.84 -12.26 -15.09
C SER A 433 13.58 -10.77 -15.14
N TRP A 434 12.34 -10.37 -15.47
CA TRP A 434 11.93 -8.97 -15.36
C TRP A 434 12.08 -8.47 -13.94
N GLN A 435 12.74 -7.32 -13.80
CA GLN A 435 12.93 -6.59 -12.56
C GLN A 435 12.39 -5.18 -12.72
N ASN A 436 11.77 -4.66 -11.67
CA ASN A 436 11.33 -3.27 -11.61
C ASN A 436 12.35 -2.47 -10.83
N PHE A 437 12.65 -1.27 -11.28
CA PHE A 437 13.55 -0.33 -10.64
C PHE A 437 12.85 1.00 -10.44
N SER A 438 12.98 1.58 -9.25
CA SER A 438 12.46 2.92 -8.96
C SER A 438 13.29 3.62 -7.91
N TRP A 439 13.34 4.95 -8.01
CA TRP A 439 13.92 5.79 -6.95
C TRP A 439 13.38 7.20 -7.00
N LYS A 440 13.45 7.86 -5.86
CA LYS A 440 13.02 9.24 -5.66
C LYS A 440 14.23 10.15 -5.56
N PHE A 441 14.15 11.34 -6.13
CA PHE A 441 15.15 12.39 -5.95
C PHE A 441 14.50 13.77 -5.96
N THR A 442 15.14 14.73 -5.30
CA THR A 442 14.74 16.13 -5.35
C THR A 442 15.77 16.90 -6.15
N MET A 443 15.33 17.68 -7.15
CA MET A 443 16.20 18.54 -7.93
C MET A 443 16.74 19.66 -7.02
N LYS A 444 18.01 19.59 -6.66
CA LYS A 444 18.66 20.57 -5.77
C LYS A 444 19.32 21.70 -6.54
N GLU A 445 19.76 21.41 -7.75
CA GLU A 445 20.37 22.35 -8.67
C GLU A 445 19.33 23.30 -9.29
N ASP A 446 19.78 24.31 -9.99
CA ASP A 446 18.88 25.20 -10.74
C ASP A 446 18.09 24.43 -11.79
N SER A 447 16.89 24.94 -12.11
CA SER A 447 16.03 24.31 -13.12
C SER A 447 16.75 24.14 -14.44
N ASP A 448 16.61 22.97 -15.04
CA ASP A 448 17.23 22.61 -16.32
C ASP A 448 16.15 22.15 -17.29
N THR A 449 16.09 22.78 -18.47
CA THR A 449 15.12 22.42 -19.53
C THR A 449 15.65 21.34 -20.46
N ASP A 450 16.89 20.90 -20.25
CA ASP A 450 17.62 19.94 -21.10
C ASP A 450 18.37 18.88 -20.27
N ALA A 451 17.75 18.47 -19.16
CA ALA A 451 18.27 17.38 -18.32
C ALA A 451 18.25 16.05 -19.10
N LEU A 452 19.23 15.19 -18.82
CA LEU A 452 19.47 13.95 -19.57
C LEU A 452 19.23 12.71 -18.70
N LEU A 453 18.30 11.83 -19.14
CA LEU A 453 18.27 10.42 -18.73
C LEU A 453 19.16 9.63 -19.68
N ILE A 454 20.07 8.86 -19.12
CA ILE A 454 21.03 8.10 -19.92
C ILE A 454 21.26 6.70 -19.34
N TYR A 455 21.23 5.71 -20.20
CA TYR A 455 21.60 4.32 -19.95
C TYR A 455 22.95 4.06 -20.60
N ASP A 456 23.99 3.85 -19.78
CA ASP A 456 25.32 3.45 -20.26
C ASP A 456 25.40 1.92 -20.26
N MET A 457 25.28 1.30 -21.43
CA MET A 457 25.08 -0.13 -21.61
C MET A 457 26.25 -0.87 -22.27
N GLY A 458 27.35 -0.17 -22.54
CA GLY A 458 28.60 -0.74 -23.06
C GLY A 458 29.42 -1.49 -22.00
N GLY A 459 30.63 -1.91 -22.38
CA GLY A 459 31.58 -2.63 -21.52
C GLY A 459 31.22 -4.08 -21.21
N VAL A 460 29.96 -4.49 -21.42
CA VAL A 460 29.45 -5.83 -21.15
C VAL A 460 28.77 -6.41 -22.40
N PRO A 461 29.24 -7.55 -22.95
CA PRO A 461 28.70 -8.14 -24.20
C PRO A 461 27.43 -8.99 -23.96
N ILE A 462 26.49 -8.49 -23.17
CA ILE A 462 25.25 -9.18 -22.82
C ILE A 462 24.08 -8.28 -23.23
N SER A 463 23.19 -8.82 -24.04
CA SER A 463 21.96 -8.18 -24.49
C SER A 463 20.97 -8.02 -23.35
N TRP A 464 20.11 -7.01 -23.43
CA TRP A 464 19.18 -6.68 -22.38
C TRP A 464 17.89 -6.03 -22.92
N THR A 465 16.90 -5.92 -22.07
CA THR A 465 15.55 -5.51 -22.45
C THR A 465 15.00 -4.51 -21.45
N LEU A 466 14.28 -3.50 -21.94
CA LEU A 466 13.77 -2.34 -21.20
C LEU A 466 12.28 -2.11 -21.52
N ALA A 467 11.50 -1.69 -20.54
CA ALA A 467 10.10 -1.30 -20.69
C ALA A 467 9.64 -0.34 -19.59
N ASP A 468 8.49 0.28 -19.77
CA ASP A 468 7.73 1.05 -18.77
C ASP A 468 8.54 2.13 -18.06
N ILE A 469 9.20 3.00 -18.82
CA ILE A 469 9.99 4.10 -18.28
C ILE A 469 9.06 5.24 -17.87
N SER A 470 9.19 5.71 -16.63
CA SER A 470 8.39 6.82 -16.12
C SER A 470 9.22 7.75 -15.25
N LEU A 471 9.00 9.03 -15.39
CA LEU A 471 9.46 10.09 -14.49
C LEU A 471 8.27 11.00 -14.20
N VAL A 472 7.89 11.10 -12.94
CA VAL A 472 6.71 11.86 -12.52
C VAL A 472 7.02 12.69 -11.29
N HIS A 473 6.24 13.74 -11.05
CA HIS A 473 6.35 14.49 -9.80
C HIS A 473 5.95 13.62 -8.61
N ALA A 474 6.77 13.53 -7.57
CA ALA A 474 6.35 12.92 -6.31
C ALA A 474 5.21 13.74 -5.70
N ARG A 475 4.20 13.07 -5.15
CA ARG A 475 3.13 13.75 -4.41
C ARG A 475 3.73 14.49 -3.22
N SER A 476 3.55 15.79 -3.16
CA SER A 476 3.94 16.60 -2.00
C SER A 476 2.89 16.48 -0.88
N VAL A 477 3.30 16.78 0.36
CA VAL A 477 2.35 16.98 1.48
C VAL A 477 1.35 18.07 1.12
N ALA A 478 1.80 19.09 0.38
CA ALA A 478 0.97 20.18 -0.13
C ALA A 478 -0.14 19.71 -1.08
N ASP A 479 0.12 18.74 -1.94
CA ASP A 479 -0.91 18.18 -2.84
C ASP A 479 -1.97 17.40 -2.06
N ARG A 480 -1.58 16.74 -0.96
CA ARG A 480 -2.50 16.05 -0.05
C ARG A 480 -3.37 17.04 0.72
N LEU A 481 -2.75 18.07 1.29
CA LEU A 481 -3.43 19.16 2.01
C LEU A 481 -4.38 19.93 1.08
N ASN A 482 -3.97 20.21 -0.16
CA ASN A 482 -4.80 20.91 -1.15
C ASN A 482 -6.08 20.14 -1.51
N ARG A 483 -6.04 18.81 -1.57
CA ARG A 483 -7.25 17.99 -1.81
C ARG A 483 -8.20 17.97 -0.61
N THR A 484 -7.66 17.87 0.60
CA THR A 484 -8.46 17.94 1.83
C THR A 484 -9.10 19.32 1.97
N PHE A 485 -8.34 20.35 1.64
CA PHE A 485 -8.81 21.73 1.66
C PHE A 485 -9.89 22.03 0.62
N GLN A 486 -9.69 21.66 -0.65
CA GLN A 486 -10.66 21.91 -1.73
C GLN A 486 -12.03 21.22 -1.53
N ARG A 487 -12.11 20.24 -0.64
CA ARG A 487 -13.37 19.54 -0.31
C ARG A 487 -14.15 20.18 0.81
N ASN A 488 -13.47 20.84 1.75
CA ASN A 488 -14.12 21.55 2.86
C ASN A 488 -14.56 22.96 2.47
N VAL A 489 -14.17 23.43 1.28
CA VAL A 489 -14.51 24.73 0.74
C VAL A 489 -15.58 24.58 -0.35
N GLN A 490 -16.73 25.18 -0.16
CA GLN A 490 -17.65 25.38 -1.28
C GLN A 490 -16.95 26.26 -2.33
N LYS A 491 -16.63 25.68 -3.49
CA LYS A 491 -16.06 26.43 -4.64
C LYS A 491 -16.90 27.69 -4.86
N ASN A 492 -16.28 28.86 -4.74
CA ASN A 492 -16.77 30.20 -5.05
C ASN A 492 -17.43 31.02 -3.94
N SER A 493 -17.47 30.63 -2.67
CA SER A 493 -18.16 31.43 -1.66
C SER A 493 -17.26 32.32 -0.79
N GLY A 494 -15.95 32.06 -0.72
CA GLY A 494 -15.05 32.72 0.24
C GLY A 494 -15.34 32.34 1.70
N PHE A 495 -16.06 31.23 1.93
CA PHE A 495 -16.48 30.75 3.24
C PHE A 495 -16.06 29.29 3.44
N PHE A 496 -15.89 28.88 4.69
CA PHE A 496 -15.67 27.49 5.07
C PHE A 496 -16.60 27.09 6.23
N ASN A 497 -16.90 25.80 6.35
CA ASN A 497 -17.63 25.27 7.51
C ASN A 497 -16.65 25.03 8.64
N ALA A 498 -16.88 25.70 9.78
CA ALA A 498 -16.11 25.43 10.99
C ALA A 498 -16.44 24.02 11.53
N PRO A 499 -15.44 23.23 11.95
CA PRO A 499 -15.65 21.93 12.61
C PRO A 499 -16.51 22.03 13.88
N ASN A 500 -17.06 20.88 14.31
CA ASN A 500 -17.88 20.82 15.54
C ASN A 500 -17.04 20.81 16.83
N GLY A 501 -15.74 20.58 16.75
CA GLY A 501 -14.77 20.62 17.86
C GLY A 501 -13.82 21.82 17.75
N PRO A 502 -12.86 21.97 18.69
CA PRO A 502 -11.83 23.00 18.60
C PRO A 502 -11.03 22.87 17.30
N TRP A 503 -10.77 23.98 16.62
CA TRP A 503 -10.10 23.99 15.31
C TRP A 503 -9.18 25.20 15.12
N GLN A 504 -8.24 25.06 14.18
CA GLN A 504 -7.41 26.16 13.68
C GLN A 504 -7.38 26.15 12.14
N LEU A 505 -7.47 27.35 11.54
CA LEU A 505 -7.17 27.58 10.15
C LEU A 505 -5.70 27.96 10.03
N GLN A 506 -4.90 27.12 9.39
CA GLN A 506 -3.44 27.26 9.28
C GLN A 506 -3.03 27.48 7.84
N LEU A 507 -2.05 28.37 7.61
CA LEU A 507 -1.42 28.60 6.31
C LEU A 507 -0.09 27.87 6.27
N TYR A 508 0.15 27.09 5.22
CA TYR A 508 1.38 26.35 4.99
C TYR A 508 2.09 26.81 3.71
N SER A 509 3.42 26.70 3.68
CA SER A 509 4.21 26.86 2.47
C SER A 509 3.93 25.72 1.47
N ALA A 510 4.33 25.88 0.23
CA ALA A 510 4.27 24.80 -0.76
C ALA A 510 5.16 23.59 -0.39
N ALA A 511 6.14 23.78 0.49
CA ALA A 511 6.99 22.72 1.03
C ALA A 511 6.37 22.01 2.25
N GLY A 512 5.24 22.51 2.79
CA GLY A 512 4.53 21.93 3.91
C GLY A 512 4.89 22.52 5.28
N ASP A 513 5.67 23.63 5.34
CA ASP A 513 6.00 24.29 6.60
C ASP A 513 4.85 25.20 7.04
N LEU A 514 4.49 25.16 8.32
CA LEU A 514 3.50 26.07 8.89
C LEU A 514 4.03 27.51 8.84
N LEU A 515 3.34 28.36 8.08
CA LEU A 515 3.66 29.79 7.97
C LEU A 515 2.93 30.64 9.01
N GLU A 516 1.64 30.37 9.22
CA GLU A 516 0.78 31.19 10.06
C GLU A 516 -0.47 30.43 10.51
N VAL A 517 -0.99 30.72 11.71
CA VAL A 517 -2.34 30.36 12.14
C VAL A 517 -3.24 31.56 11.86
N LEU A 518 -4.15 31.41 10.91
CA LEU A 518 -4.96 32.50 10.38
C LEU A 518 -6.22 32.75 11.21
N ASP A 519 -6.83 31.71 11.76
CA ASP A 519 -8.06 31.75 12.55
C ASP A 519 -8.19 30.49 13.41
N SER A 520 -9.04 30.53 14.44
CA SER A 520 -9.33 29.40 15.32
C SER A 520 -10.71 29.53 15.96
N GLY A 521 -11.30 28.41 16.38
CA GLY A 521 -12.60 28.38 17.05
C GLY A 521 -12.76 27.19 17.98
N LYS A 522 -13.87 27.20 18.75
CA LYS A 522 -14.23 26.15 19.71
C LYS A 522 -15.13 25.07 19.10
N GLY A 523 -15.59 25.27 17.86
CA GLY A 523 -16.47 24.41 17.14
C GLY A 523 -17.95 24.83 17.17
N GLY A 524 -18.71 24.30 16.20
CA GLY A 524 -20.15 24.58 16.10
C GLY A 524 -20.54 25.97 15.59
N GLU A 525 -19.58 26.76 15.09
CA GLU A 525 -19.80 28.16 14.69
C GLU A 525 -20.40 28.30 13.28
N GLY A 526 -20.62 27.22 12.58
CA GLY A 526 -21.20 27.21 11.24
C GLY A 526 -20.28 27.74 10.15
N MET A 527 -20.85 28.39 9.12
CA MET A 527 -20.07 28.93 7.99
C MET A 527 -19.33 30.21 8.38
N ARG A 528 -18.02 30.26 8.11
CA ARG A 528 -17.14 31.42 8.37
C ARG A 528 -16.50 31.89 7.08
N GLN A 529 -16.24 33.20 7.00
CA GLN A 529 -15.55 33.80 5.87
C GLN A 529 -14.04 33.62 6.00
N TYR A 530 -13.34 33.34 4.90
CA TYR A 530 -11.89 33.31 4.90
C TYR A 530 -11.29 34.65 5.28
N PRO A 531 -10.27 34.67 6.16
CA PRO A 531 -9.49 35.88 6.43
C PRO A 531 -8.72 36.28 5.15
N LYS A 532 -8.49 37.58 5.00
CA LYS A 532 -7.70 38.11 3.87
C LYS A 532 -6.24 37.69 4.06
N ILE A 533 -5.70 36.99 3.06
CA ILE A 533 -4.34 36.49 3.06
C ILE A 533 -3.46 37.40 2.22
N GLU A 534 -2.33 37.82 2.78
CA GLU A 534 -1.33 38.67 2.09
C GLU A 534 -0.18 37.83 1.48
N ARG A 535 -0.12 36.52 1.78
CA ARG A 535 0.92 35.60 1.28
C ARG A 535 0.31 34.43 0.54
N SER A 536 1.02 33.92 -0.46
CA SER A 536 0.62 32.68 -1.14
C SER A 536 0.94 31.46 -0.26
N GLY A 537 0.00 30.56 -0.12
CA GLY A 537 0.17 29.33 0.65
C GLY A 537 -1.07 28.46 0.59
N ILE A 538 -1.01 27.35 1.31
CA ILE A 538 -2.06 26.35 1.40
C ILE A 538 -2.75 26.51 2.74
N MET A 539 -4.06 26.79 2.72
CA MET A 539 -4.85 26.86 3.95
C MET A 539 -5.34 25.46 4.34
N VAL A 540 -5.25 25.15 5.61
CA VAL A 540 -5.71 23.88 6.19
C VAL A 540 -6.52 24.17 7.45
N ILE A 541 -7.69 23.54 7.57
CA ILE A 541 -8.46 23.52 8.81
C ILE A 541 -7.98 22.29 9.60
N LYS A 542 -7.52 22.53 10.82
CA LYS A 542 -7.05 21.49 11.72
C LYS A 542 -7.95 21.44 12.95
N ASP A 543 -8.44 20.25 13.28
CA ASP A 543 -9.03 19.99 14.59
C ASP A 543 -7.91 20.00 15.64
N ILE A 544 -8.16 20.62 16.78
CA ILE A 544 -7.17 20.76 17.86
C ILE A 544 -7.52 19.79 18.99
#